data_4f3f6125b6646a70150da708b7c8009f
#
_entry.id   4f3f6125b6646a70150da708b7c8009f
#
_cell.length_a   1.000
_cell.length_b   1.000
_cell.length_c   1.000
_cell.angle_alpha   90.00
_cell.angle_beta   90.00
_cell.angle_gamma   90.00
#
_symmetry.space_group_name_H-M   'P 1'
#
loop_
_entity.id
_entity.type
_entity.pdbx_description
1 polymer ?
#
loop_
_entity_poly.entity_id
_entity_poly.type
_entity_poly.pdbx_seq_one_letter_code
_entity_poly.pdbx_strand_id
1 'polypeptide(L)'
;MKLATAVLTAAAALCLTSAAVGAARLKQDARHQTERNDAILTRNQLDWLTQMSTNPDLARLWTPEDMDVEEYMQLLKANQLICTLSLRDRLGFVRPGHLPFYAATLMASDVCRRYWDRFGSLRAQEAEGDERAEHFTRVLDQAAKNHRHTAQAPA
;
A
#
# COMPACT_ATOMS: atom_id res chain seq x y z
N MET A 1 -23.52 56.57 -6.11
CA MET A 1 -22.67 55.67 -6.90
C MET A 1 -21.68 54.84 -6.04
N LYS A 2 -20.98 55.39 -5.07
CA LYS A 2 -19.98 54.67 -4.25
C LYS A 2 -20.52 53.53 -3.41
N LEU A 3 -21.74 53.59 -2.89
CA LEU A 3 -22.36 52.55 -2.06
C LEU A 3 -22.72 51.30 -2.89
N ALA A 4 -23.29 51.50 -4.08
CA ALA A 4 -23.66 50.37 -4.98
C ALA A 4 -22.42 49.59 -5.45
N THR A 5 -21.32 50.27 -5.73
CA THR A 5 -20.06 49.63 -6.12
C THR A 5 -19.46 48.84 -4.95
N ALA A 6 -19.51 49.34 -3.72
CA ALA A 6 -19.02 48.64 -2.55
C ALA A 6 -19.84 47.36 -2.23
N VAL A 7 -21.16 47.41 -2.43
CA VAL A 7 -22.04 46.24 -2.24
C VAL A 7 -21.76 45.16 -3.32
N LEU A 8 -21.57 45.56 -4.59
CA LEU A 8 -21.26 44.67 -5.66
C LEU A 8 -19.88 44.00 -5.48
N THR A 9 -18.87 44.72 -5.04
CA THR A 9 -17.54 44.14 -4.77
C THR A 9 -17.56 43.17 -3.59
N ALA A 10 -18.30 43.47 -2.52
CA ALA A 10 -18.46 42.58 -1.38
C ALA A 10 -19.22 41.30 -1.76
N ALA A 11 -20.30 41.42 -2.56
CA ALA A 11 -21.05 40.26 -3.07
C ALA A 11 -20.19 39.36 -3.97
N ALA A 12 -19.41 39.96 -4.86
CA ALA A 12 -18.47 39.20 -5.72
C ALA A 12 -17.38 38.46 -4.91
N ALA A 13 -16.82 39.09 -3.91
CA ALA A 13 -15.84 38.46 -3.02
C ALA A 13 -16.44 37.29 -2.22
N LEU A 14 -17.67 37.42 -1.73
CA LEU A 14 -18.38 36.34 -1.04
C LEU A 14 -18.69 35.15 -1.99
N CYS A 15 -19.07 35.40 -3.23
CA CYS A 15 -19.30 34.35 -4.22
C CYS A 15 -17.99 33.59 -4.57
N LEU A 16 -16.87 34.30 -4.73
CA LEU A 16 -15.58 33.69 -5.03
C LEU A 16 -15.06 32.84 -3.85
N THR A 17 -15.20 33.31 -2.63
CA THR A 17 -14.81 32.53 -1.44
C THR A 17 -15.69 31.30 -1.26
N SER A 18 -16.99 31.39 -1.50
CA SER A 18 -17.91 30.24 -1.44
C SER A 18 -17.60 29.21 -2.49
N ALA A 19 -17.28 29.61 -3.73
CA ALA A 19 -16.89 28.72 -4.80
C ALA A 19 -15.55 28.02 -4.50
N ALA A 20 -14.57 28.74 -3.96
CA ALA A 20 -13.28 28.16 -3.56
C ALA A 20 -13.42 27.13 -2.43
N VAL A 21 -14.22 27.43 -1.42
CA VAL A 21 -14.52 26.48 -0.32
C VAL A 21 -15.30 25.27 -0.84
N GLY A 22 -16.26 25.46 -1.74
CA GLY A 22 -16.99 24.37 -2.39
C GLY A 22 -16.06 23.44 -3.18
N ALA A 23 -15.18 23.99 -4.00
CA ALA A 23 -14.19 23.22 -4.75
C ALA A 23 -13.21 22.47 -3.85
N ALA A 24 -12.74 23.09 -2.75
CA ALA A 24 -11.86 22.45 -1.79
C ALA A 24 -12.56 21.26 -1.09
N ARG A 25 -13.84 21.40 -0.71
CA ARG A 25 -14.64 20.33 -0.12
C ARG A 25 -14.85 19.17 -1.10
N LEU A 26 -15.23 19.46 -2.35
CA LEU A 26 -15.39 18.41 -3.38
C LEU A 26 -14.11 17.62 -3.61
N LYS A 27 -12.96 18.31 -3.65
CA LYS A 27 -11.65 17.64 -3.78
C LYS A 27 -11.32 16.79 -2.56
N GLN A 28 -11.64 17.27 -1.36
CA GLN A 28 -11.46 16.51 -0.12
C GLN A 28 -12.37 15.28 -0.08
N ASP A 29 -13.65 15.43 -0.43
CA ASP A 29 -14.62 14.34 -0.45
C ASP A 29 -14.22 13.26 -1.49
N ALA A 30 -13.78 13.67 -2.69
CA ALA A 30 -13.26 12.76 -3.70
C ALA A 30 -12.04 11.98 -3.19
N ARG A 31 -11.11 12.64 -2.50
CA ARG A 31 -9.94 11.98 -1.89
C ARG A 31 -10.34 10.98 -0.81
N HIS A 32 -11.23 11.36 0.10
CA HIS A 32 -11.75 10.45 1.13
C HIS A 32 -12.49 9.25 0.53
N GLN A 33 -13.23 9.47 -0.55
CA GLN A 33 -13.92 8.37 -1.24
C GLN A 33 -12.92 7.39 -1.87
N THR A 34 -11.86 7.88 -2.49
CA THR A 34 -10.77 7.04 -3.04
C THR A 34 -10.09 6.25 -1.92
N GLU A 35 -9.70 6.90 -0.82
CA GLU A 35 -9.06 6.23 0.33
C GLU A 35 -9.97 5.14 0.94
N ARG A 36 -11.28 5.38 1.02
CA ARG A 36 -12.25 4.37 1.48
C ARG A 36 -12.39 3.20 0.51
N ASN A 37 -12.43 3.46 -0.78
CA ASN A 37 -12.50 2.41 -1.79
C ASN A 37 -11.24 1.54 -1.78
N ASP A 38 -10.07 2.15 -1.70
CA ASP A 38 -8.78 1.44 -1.58
C ASP A 38 -8.74 0.56 -0.33
N ALA A 39 -9.22 1.07 0.81
CA ALA A 39 -9.28 0.31 2.05
C ALA A 39 -10.24 -0.90 1.93
N ILE A 40 -11.39 -0.75 1.27
CA ILE A 40 -12.35 -1.84 1.05
C ILE A 40 -11.76 -2.89 0.11
N LEU A 41 -11.16 -2.48 -1.00
CA LEU A 41 -10.52 -3.41 -1.94
C LEU A 41 -9.38 -4.18 -1.28
N THR A 42 -8.52 -3.50 -0.52
CA THR A 42 -7.43 -4.14 0.21
C THR A 42 -7.96 -5.10 1.28
N ARG A 43 -9.04 -4.75 1.98
CA ARG A 43 -9.67 -5.66 2.95
C ARG A 43 -10.17 -6.92 2.27
N ASN A 44 -10.89 -6.80 1.15
CA ASN A 44 -11.37 -7.96 0.40
C ASN A 44 -10.20 -8.84 -0.08
N GLN A 45 -9.10 -8.24 -0.53
CA GLN A 45 -7.88 -8.97 -0.87
C GLN A 45 -7.28 -9.70 0.33
N LEU A 46 -7.20 -9.05 1.49
CA LEU A 46 -6.69 -9.68 2.72
C LEU A 46 -7.58 -10.82 3.20
N ASP A 47 -8.91 -10.67 3.12
CA ASP A 47 -9.86 -11.72 3.45
C ASP A 47 -9.70 -12.93 2.51
N TRP A 48 -9.56 -12.69 1.21
CA TRP A 48 -9.27 -13.73 0.22
C TRP A 48 -7.93 -14.44 0.50
N LEU A 49 -6.85 -13.68 0.74
CA LEU A 49 -5.54 -14.23 1.10
C LEU A 49 -5.61 -15.08 2.38
N THR A 50 -6.41 -14.65 3.36
CA THR A 50 -6.62 -15.41 4.60
C THR A 50 -7.27 -16.76 4.31
N GLN A 51 -8.35 -16.78 3.51
CA GLN A 51 -9.03 -18.01 3.14
C GLN A 51 -8.09 -18.96 2.38
N MET A 52 -7.35 -18.44 1.39
CA MET A 52 -6.41 -19.23 0.60
C MET A 52 -5.25 -19.77 1.42
N SER A 53 -4.74 -19.00 2.39
CA SER A 53 -3.60 -19.41 3.23
C SER A 53 -3.97 -20.34 4.38
N THR A 54 -5.27 -20.57 4.62
CA THR A 54 -5.76 -21.43 5.72
C THR A 54 -6.54 -22.64 5.25
N ASN A 55 -6.93 -22.70 3.97
CA ASN A 55 -7.68 -23.82 3.41
C ASN A 55 -6.87 -24.50 2.28
N PRO A 56 -6.30 -25.69 2.52
CA PRO A 56 -5.48 -26.40 1.54
C PRO A 56 -6.25 -26.78 0.25
N ASP A 57 -7.54 -27.05 0.35
CA ASP A 57 -8.34 -27.45 -0.82
C ASP A 57 -8.58 -26.27 -1.76
N LEU A 58 -8.79 -25.06 -1.21
CA LEU A 58 -8.86 -23.85 -2.00
C LEU A 58 -7.48 -23.48 -2.56
N ALA A 59 -6.43 -23.57 -1.75
CA ALA A 59 -5.08 -23.25 -2.19
C ALA A 59 -4.65 -24.14 -3.36
N ARG A 60 -4.99 -25.41 -3.35
CA ARG A 60 -4.66 -26.38 -4.42
C ARG A 60 -5.17 -25.96 -5.79
N LEU A 61 -6.31 -25.28 -5.86
CA LEU A 61 -6.89 -24.81 -7.12
C LEU A 61 -6.06 -23.70 -7.79
N TRP A 62 -5.19 -23.03 -7.03
CA TRP A 62 -4.41 -21.89 -7.48
C TRP A 62 -2.90 -22.12 -7.35
N THR A 63 -2.50 -23.26 -6.79
CA THR A 63 -1.09 -23.60 -6.63
C THR A 63 -0.46 -23.81 -8.01
N PRO A 64 0.65 -23.13 -8.32
CA PRO A 64 1.41 -23.36 -9.54
C PRO A 64 1.93 -24.82 -9.62
N GLU A 65 2.08 -25.36 -10.83
CA GLU A 65 2.55 -26.74 -11.04
C GLU A 65 3.95 -27.01 -10.48
N ASP A 66 4.79 -25.97 -10.38
CA ASP A 66 6.16 -26.01 -9.89
C ASP A 66 6.29 -25.83 -8.37
N MET A 67 5.17 -25.89 -7.61
CA MET A 67 5.15 -25.63 -6.18
C MET A 67 4.19 -26.57 -5.45
N ASP A 68 4.53 -26.96 -4.22
CA ASP A 68 3.56 -27.67 -3.39
C ASP A 68 2.57 -26.71 -2.70
N VAL A 69 1.41 -27.26 -2.28
CA VAL A 69 0.31 -26.50 -1.70
C VAL A 69 0.70 -25.80 -0.40
N GLU A 70 1.50 -26.45 0.43
CA GLU A 70 1.91 -25.89 1.72
C GLU A 70 2.89 -24.73 1.53
N GLU A 71 3.85 -24.85 0.62
CA GLU A 71 4.73 -23.75 0.26
C GLU A 71 3.94 -22.58 -0.31
N TYR A 72 2.98 -22.83 -1.20
CA TYR A 72 2.11 -21.79 -1.75
C TYR A 72 1.34 -21.07 -0.64
N MET A 73 0.75 -21.79 0.30
CA MET A 73 0.04 -21.21 1.45
C MET A 73 0.96 -20.35 2.34
N GLN A 74 2.22 -20.75 2.52
CA GLN A 74 3.21 -19.94 3.24
C GLN A 74 3.51 -18.63 2.50
N LEU A 75 3.71 -18.68 1.18
CA LEU A 75 3.93 -17.48 0.38
C LEU A 75 2.71 -16.55 0.37
N LEU A 76 1.48 -17.08 0.40
CA LEU A 76 0.27 -16.27 0.56
C LEU A 76 0.21 -15.55 1.90
N LYS A 77 0.69 -16.18 3.00
CA LYS A 77 0.83 -15.51 4.31
C LYS A 77 1.85 -14.37 4.25
N ALA A 78 2.99 -14.57 3.58
CA ALA A 78 3.96 -13.50 3.39
C ALA A 78 3.36 -12.35 2.57
N ASN A 79 2.63 -12.65 1.49
CA ASN A 79 1.89 -11.66 0.71
C ASN A 79 0.91 -10.86 1.57
N GLN A 80 0.14 -11.54 2.42
CA GLN A 80 -0.80 -10.90 3.34
C GLN A 80 -0.12 -9.91 4.29
N LEU A 81 1.04 -10.27 4.85
CA LEU A 81 1.82 -9.39 5.73
C LEU A 81 2.33 -8.14 4.99
N ILE A 82 2.85 -8.31 3.78
CA ILE A 82 3.33 -7.23 2.94
C ILE A 82 2.18 -6.30 2.53
N CYS A 83 1.04 -6.83 2.09
CA CYS A 83 -0.15 -6.04 1.76
C CYS A 83 -0.68 -5.28 2.99
N THR A 84 -0.67 -5.90 4.17
CA THR A 84 -1.07 -5.26 5.42
C THR A 84 -0.15 -4.09 5.76
N LEU A 85 1.17 -4.24 5.61
CA LEU A 85 2.13 -3.16 5.84
C LEU A 85 1.94 -2.03 4.82
N SER A 86 1.74 -2.37 3.54
CA SER A 86 1.46 -1.39 2.47
C SER A 86 0.21 -0.57 2.77
N LEU A 87 -0.88 -1.23 3.20
CA LEU A 87 -2.11 -0.53 3.59
C LEU A 87 -1.89 0.41 4.77
N ARG A 88 -1.19 -0.05 5.82
CA ARG A 88 -0.88 0.78 6.99
C ARG A 88 -0.03 1.99 6.62
N ASP A 89 0.94 1.83 5.71
CA ASP A 89 1.74 2.94 5.20
C ASP A 89 0.87 3.92 4.41
N ARG A 90 0.02 3.43 3.49
CA ARG A 90 -0.90 4.26 2.70
C ARG A 90 -1.87 5.06 3.57
N LEU A 91 -2.38 4.47 4.63
CA LEU A 91 -3.30 5.12 5.57
C LEU A 91 -2.59 6.02 6.59
N GLY A 92 -1.25 6.13 6.55
CA GLY A 92 -0.48 6.99 7.46
C GLY A 92 -0.33 6.42 8.89
N PHE A 93 -0.60 5.12 9.10
CA PHE A 93 -0.37 4.45 10.39
C PHE A 93 1.10 4.06 10.60
N VAL A 94 1.92 4.12 9.57
CA VAL A 94 3.37 4.00 9.68
C VAL A 94 3.95 5.39 9.89
N ARG A 95 4.66 5.59 11.00
CA ARG A 95 5.30 6.89 11.29
C ARG A 95 6.35 7.21 10.24
N PRO A 96 6.54 8.49 9.87
CA PRO A 96 7.59 8.90 8.95
C PRO A 96 8.96 8.32 9.35
N GLY A 97 9.68 7.74 8.42
CA GLY A 97 10.99 7.13 8.64
C GLY A 97 11.00 5.74 9.29
N HIS A 98 9.85 5.20 9.72
CA HIS A 98 9.79 3.86 10.35
C HIS A 98 9.55 2.72 9.35
N LEU A 99 9.20 3.01 8.12
CA LEU A 99 8.98 1.98 7.10
C LEU A 99 10.19 1.04 6.92
N PRO A 100 11.46 1.51 6.91
CA PRO A 100 12.63 0.63 6.82
C PRO A 100 12.73 -0.36 7.98
N PHE A 101 12.35 0.04 9.19
CA PHE A 101 12.33 -0.86 10.35
C PHE A 101 11.32 -2.00 10.16
N TYR A 102 10.09 -1.69 9.73
CA TYR A 102 9.08 -2.72 9.46
C TYR A 102 9.47 -3.61 8.29
N ALA A 103 10.05 -3.04 7.23
CA ALA A 103 10.57 -3.80 6.11
C ALA A 103 11.67 -4.78 6.52
N ALA A 104 12.62 -4.35 7.34
CA ALA A 104 13.67 -5.21 7.89
C ALA A 104 13.08 -6.33 8.75
N THR A 105 12.07 -6.03 9.58
CA THR A 105 11.36 -7.03 10.40
C THR A 105 10.67 -8.09 9.52
N LEU A 106 10.01 -7.70 8.43
CA LEU A 106 9.41 -8.65 7.49
C LEU A 106 10.50 -9.50 6.81
N MET A 107 11.58 -8.88 6.35
CA MET A 107 12.67 -9.58 5.67
C MET A 107 13.57 -10.42 6.60
N ALA A 108 13.38 -10.32 7.92
CA ALA A 108 13.95 -11.28 8.86
C ALA A 108 13.31 -12.67 8.73
N SER A 109 12.06 -12.76 8.25
CA SER A 109 11.36 -14.02 7.96
C SER A 109 11.85 -14.63 6.65
N ASP A 110 12.24 -15.92 6.68
CA ASP A 110 12.63 -16.67 5.49
C ASP A 110 11.49 -16.74 4.45
N VAL A 111 10.26 -16.95 4.91
CA VAL A 111 9.08 -17.01 4.03
C VAL A 111 8.85 -15.69 3.30
N CYS A 112 9.03 -14.54 3.98
CA CYS A 112 8.91 -13.23 3.35
C CYS A 112 10.02 -12.99 2.32
N ARG A 113 11.26 -13.45 2.58
CA ARG A 113 12.35 -13.36 1.60
C ARG A 113 12.07 -14.23 0.38
N ARG A 114 11.66 -15.50 0.55
CA ARG A 114 11.28 -16.38 -0.57
C ARG A 114 10.15 -15.79 -1.41
N TYR A 115 9.15 -15.21 -0.76
CA TYR A 115 8.10 -14.48 -1.46
C TYR A 115 8.68 -13.31 -2.28
N TRP A 116 9.56 -12.51 -1.67
CA TRP A 116 10.15 -11.34 -2.32
C TRP A 116 11.08 -11.72 -3.48
N ASP A 117 11.86 -12.78 -3.32
CA ASP A 117 12.74 -13.29 -4.37
C ASP A 117 11.94 -13.78 -5.60
N ARG A 118 10.74 -14.33 -5.40
CA ARG A 118 9.89 -14.81 -6.48
C ARG A 118 9.02 -13.72 -7.10
N PHE A 119 8.44 -12.84 -6.31
CA PHE A 119 7.41 -11.89 -6.74
C PHE A 119 7.82 -10.42 -6.63
N GLY A 120 8.99 -10.09 -6.11
CA GLY A 120 9.42 -8.70 -5.90
C GLY A 120 9.51 -7.90 -7.20
N SER A 121 9.94 -8.53 -8.31
CA SER A 121 9.98 -7.88 -9.63
C SER A 121 8.57 -7.56 -10.15
N LEU A 122 7.61 -8.45 -9.95
CA LEU A 122 6.21 -8.21 -10.31
C LEU A 122 5.63 -7.05 -9.49
N ARG A 123 5.93 -7.02 -8.18
CA ARG A 123 5.53 -5.90 -7.31
C ARG A 123 6.12 -4.56 -7.74
N ALA A 124 7.34 -4.56 -8.26
CA ALA A 124 7.95 -3.36 -8.80
C ALA A 124 7.21 -2.87 -10.06
N GLN A 125 6.83 -3.79 -10.96
CA GLN A 125 6.03 -3.45 -12.15
C GLN A 125 4.63 -2.95 -11.78
N GLU A 126 3.94 -3.59 -10.82
CA GLU A 126 2.63 -3.14 -10.33
C GLU A 126 2.68 -1.73 -9.71
N ALA A 127 3.83 -1.33 -9.16
CA ALA A 127 4.01 -0.04 -8.51
C ALA A 127 4.28 1.11 -9.51
N GLU A 128 4.59 0.83 -10.76
CA GLU A 128 4.96 1.83 -11.76
C GLU A 128 3.88 2.91 -11.91
N GLY A 129 4.30 4.17 -11.76
CA GLY A 129 3.41 5.33 -11.86
C GLY A 129 2.70 5.72 -10.56
N ASP A 130 2.86 4.96 -9.47
CA ASP A 130 2.44 5.33 -8.12
C ASP A 130 3.69 5.56 -7.25
N GLU A 131 4.11 6.81 -7.09
CA GLU A 131 5.33 7.19 -6.34
C GLU A 131 5.39 6.57 -4.93
N ARG A 132 4.24 6.41 -4.29
CA ARG A 132 4.16 5.84 -2.94
C ARG A 132 4.36 4.34 -2.96
N ALA A 133 3.75 3.64 -3.91
CA ALA A 133 3.94 2.21 -4.11
C ALA A 133 5.38 1.90 -4.53
N GLU A 134 5.97 2.71 -5.41
CA GLU A 134 7.38 2.60 -5.79
C GLU A 134 8.32 2.80 -4.61
N HIS A 135 8.06 3.82 -3.76
CA HIS A 135 8.84 4.04 -2.55
C HIS A 135 8.77 2.83 -1.61
N PHE A 136 7.56 2.33 -1.34
CA PHE A 136 7.32 1.15 -0.52
C PHE A 136 8.10 -0.07 -1.03
N THR A 137 8.00 -0.36 -2.32
CA THR A 137 8.68 -1.48 -2.99
C THR A 137 10.19 -1.35 -2.91
N ARG A 138 10.76 -0.15 -3.16
CA ARG A 138 12.21 0.10 -3.01
C ARG A 138 12.70 -0.15 -1.58
N VAL A 139 11.93 0.23 -0.57
CA VAL A 139 12.31 0.01 0.83
C VAL A 139 12.34 -1.48 1.18
N LEU A 140 11.36 -2.26 0.70
CA LEU A 140 11.35 -3.72 0.88
C LEU A 140 12.52 -4.39 0.15
N ASP A 141 12.79 -3.99 -1.08
CA ASP A 141 13.91 -4.52 -1.87
C ASP A 141 15.27 -4.25 -1.19
N GLN A 142 15.45 -3.04 -0.67
CA GLN A 142 16.65 -2.70 0.09
C GLN A 142 16.79 -3.53 1.37
N ALA A 143 15.69 -3.76 2.10
CA ALA A 143 15.69 -4.59 3.30
C ALA A 143 16.06 -6.05 2.98
N ALA A 144 15.52 -6.61 1.88
CA ALA A 144 15.87 -7.95 1.42
C ALA A 144 17.36 -8.07 1.04
N LYS A 145 17.91 -7.07 0.34
CA LYS A 145 19.34 -7.01 -0.02
C LYS A 145 20.23 -6.92 1.21
N ASN A 146 19.91 -6.07 2.16
CA ASN A 146 20.68 -5.89 3.40
C ASN A 146 20.75 -7.19 4.19
N HIS A 147 19.63 -7.93 4.29
CA HIS A 147 19.60 -9.20 5.00
C HIS A 147 20.54 -10.23 4.35
N ARG A 148 20.56 -10.32 3.01
CA ARG A 148 21.47 -11.21 2.28
C ARG A 148 22.95 -10.90 2.55
N HIS A 149 23.32 -9.62 2.56
CA HIS A 149 24.68 -9.19 2.85
C HIS A 149 25.11 -9.52 4.29
N THR A 150 24.23 -9.34 5.27
CA THR A 150 24.52 -9.65 6.68
C THR A 150 24.69 -11.15 6.90
N ALA A 151 23.91 -11.98 6.21
CA ALA A 151 24.01 -13.45 6.30
C ALA A 151 25.27 -14.03 5.62
N GLN A 152 25.89 -13.29 4.70
CA GLN A 152 27.11 -13.70 3.97
C GLN A 152 28.40 -13.13 4.55
N ALA A 153 28.35 -12.23 5.55
CA ALA A 153 29.55 -11.70 6.20
C ALA A 153 30.24 -12.81 7.00
N PRO A 154 31.51 -13.11 6.75
CA PRO A 154 32.26 -14.10 7.53
C PRO A 154 32.39 -13.64 8.99
N ALA A 155 32.19 -14.59 9.93
CA ALA A 155 32.39 -14.36 11.35
C ALA A 155 33.88 -14.18 11.67
#